data_1fa2b30e51c2566b0904b4fe1d229664
#
_entry.id   1fa2b30e51c2566b0904b4fe1d229664
#
_cell.length_a   1.000
_cell.length_b   1.000
_cell.length_c   1.000
_cell.angle_alpha   90.00
_cell.angle_beta   90.00
_cell.angle_gamma   90.00
#
_symmetry.space_group_name_H-M   'P 1'
#
loop_
_entity.id
_entity.type
_entity.pdbx_description
1 polymer ?
#
loop_
_entity_poly.entity_id
_entity_poly.type
_entity_poly.pdbx_seq_one_letter_code
_entity_poly.pdbx_strand_id
1 'polypeptide(L)'
;MGDAVYVAQQLHVVATRIESYSQHTADQLQDASHDAWALHHYCISPDFHYWLRHVPPSDVVDYAERVDAAALTYVGEIAQDSLPSLWRDVVLRRLRQPARMHGGGLRSCVHLSPAAYCACFLESVEAMVGARGGTAYFPALIPLFGDGAFDDGGVRLAAYLATGSATAGAFQGGWRAMQEEVDGGGVAGPLDLSAAQAGRDGVARMQRALTQQREQVAQRRLHQDILALPVDDRVRQAFLSADRFSTQLIYCVPTPSRRASDAEFREMFCTYMGLPSPCLQRHVGDRIPCGHGDRICDAYGRHLDSATLPGGTWDDQHDNVAEVVLSRVLGAGVPGRREPRDIFAGVLPVASLRRRDGLAGSGIIPDGLLRGVPYPEDRRAPRLARARRRPLDAETLGDFKMLHLGVAQYIATREAQEQRAAAVAIRARAVDTDYQLMARERDQRHHQVRAADVAAGRTAPGPVLSLLRSYGVVHGWVFGAYAEASPDVHALLAHTVSLEARRAWEEMGARGYQEAMARLTASMYADWGMAAARAAARMRLARVRFIGLTRAQMQMMAGVGGLGPRPAAAAEAVGDYARMQGAFLRPAGVDALAGFGA
;
A
#
# COMPACT_ATOMS: atom_id res chain seq x y z
N MET A 1 -18.71 3.18 39.43
CA MET A 1 -18.94 2.11 38.43
C MET A 1 -20.41 2.10 38.11
N GLY A 2 -20.77 2.16 36.81
CA GLY A 2 -22.15 2.12 36.40
C GLY A 2 -22.79 0.76 36.73
N ASP A 3 -24.10 0.75 36.76
CA ASP A 3 -24.89 -0.47 36.87
C ASP A 3 -24.47 -1.43 35.75
N ALA A 4 -24.01 -2.64 36.08
CA ALA A 4 -23.56 -3.65 35.14
C ALA A 4 -24.63 -3.98 34.08
N VAL A 5 -25.90 -3.95 34.50
CA VAL A 5 -27.07 -4.14 33.61
C VAL A 5 -27.16 -3.01 32.59
N TYR A 6 -26.98 -1.76 33.02
CA TYR A 6 -26.98 -0.61 32.11
C TYR A 6 -25.82 -0.70 31.11
N VAL A 7 -24.62 -1.02 31.57
CA VAL A 7 -23.44 -1.18 30.68
C VAL A 7 -23.68 -2.27 29.62
N ALA A 8 -24.19 -3.44 30.04
CA ALA A 8 -24.52 -4.53 29.13
C ALA A 8 -25.60 -4.13 28.10
N GLN A 9 -26.63 -3.38 28.53
CA GLN A 9 -27.66 -2.84 27.62
C GLN A 9 -27.04 -1.88 26.57
N GLN A 10 -26.15 -0.97 27.00
CA GLN A 10 -25.51 -0.04 26.08
C GLN A 10 -24.58 -0.75 25.10
N LEU A 11 -23.81 -1.72 25.54
CA LEU A 11 -22.96 -2.56 24.67
C LEU A 11 -23.81 -3.30 23.64
N HIS A 12 -24.97 -3.87 24.09
CA HIS A 12 -25.88 -4.52 23.16
C HIS A 12 -26.42 -3.56 22.09
N VAL A 13 -26.85 -2.36 22.49
CA VAL A 13 -27.36 -1.34 21.58
C VAL A 13 -26.28 -0.94 20.54
N VAL A 14 -25.05 -0.70 20.98
CA VAL A 14 -23.96 -0.27 20.08
C VAL A 14 -23.56 -1.41 19.15
N ALA A 15 -23.40 -2.64 19.64
CA ALA A 15 -23.06 -3.78 18.81
C ALA A 15 -24.15 -4.04 17.74
N THR A 16 -25.43 -4.02 18.13
CA THR A 16 -26.57 -4.17 17.20
C THR A 16 -26.62 -3.04 16.18
N ARG A 17 -26.31 -1.80 16.59
CA ARG A 17 -26.20 -0.67 15.67
C ARG A 17 -25.09 -0.88 14.63
N ILE A 18 -23.92 -1.35 15.06
CA ILE A 18 -22.78 -1.63 14.15
C ILE A 18 -23.12 -2.78 13.20
N GLU A 19 -23.75 -3.85 13.69
CA GLU A 19 -24.25 -4.94 12.84
C GLU A 19 -25.22 -4.42 11.78
N SER A 20 -26.22 -3.61 12.21
CA SER A 20 -27.18 -2.99 11.31
C SER A 20 -26.51 -2.07 10.27
N TYR A 21 -25.55 -1.25 10.69
CA TYR A 21 -24.82 -0.38 9.76
C TYR A 21 -23.96 -1.17 8.79
N SER A 22 -23.29 -2.22 9.24
CA SER A 22 -22.50 -3.08 8.37
C SER A 22 -23.38 -3.76 7.31
N GLN A 23 -24.52 -4.32 7.71
CA GLN A 23 -25.49 -4.92 6.80
C GLN A 23 -26.08 -3.89 5.84
N HIS A 24 -26.55 -2.77 6.35
CA HIS A 24 -27.15 -1.72 5.54
C HIS A 24 -26.15 -1.13 4.51
N THR A 25 -24.88 -0.98 4.92
CA THR A 25 -23.82 -0.54 4.02
C THR A 25 -23.58 -1.55 2.93
N ALA A 26 -23.57 -2.85 3.24
CA ALA A 26 -23.45 -3.92 2.26
C ALA A 26 -24.62 -3.90 1.26
N ASP A 27 -25.87 -3.74 1.76
CA ASP A 27 -27.10 -3.77 0.93
C ASP A 27 -27.24 -2.53 0.04
N GLN A 28 -26.94 -1.35 0.56
CA GLN A 28 -27.19 -0.07 -0.12
C GLN A 28 -26.04 0.42 -1.00
N LEU A 29 -24.81 -0.05 -0.75
CA LEU A 29 -23.63 0.37 -1.47
C LEU A 29 -23.01 -0.76 -2.30
N GLN A 30 -23.87 -1.66 -2.84
CA GLN A 30 -23.44 -2.80 -3.66
C GLN A 30 -22.59 -2.39 -4.86
N ASP A 31 -22.92 -1.23 -5.48
CA ASP A 31 -22.21 -0.67 -6.63
C ASP A 31 -21.12 0.36 -6.23
N ALA A 32 -20.84 0.50 -4.95
CA ALA A 32 -19.92 1.51 -4.40
C ALA A 32 -19.00 0.94 -3.30
N SER A 33 -18.45 -0.26 -3.52
CA SER A 33 -17.63 -0.98 -2.53
C SER A 33 -16.46 -0.16 -1.98
N HIS A 34 -15.87 0.76 -2.75
CA HIS A 34 -14.79 1.63 -2.27
C HIS A 34 -15.29 2.65 -1.24
N ASP A 35 -16.45 3.27 -1.48
CA ASP A 35 -17.06 4.22 -0.53
C ASP A 35 -17.53 3.48 0.72
N ALA A 36 -18.13 2.31 0.54
CA ALA A 36 -18.57 1.44 1.63
C ALA A 36 -17.39 0.99 2.51
N TRP A 37 -16.26 0.62 1.90
CA TRP A 37 -15.04 0.29 2.62
C TRP A 37 -14.53 1.46 3.46
N ALA A 38 -14.47 2.66 2.89
CA ALA A 38 -14.03 3.84 3.60
C ALA A 38 -14.97 4.17 4.78
N LEU A 39 -16.29 4.08 4.57
CA LEU A 39 -17.28 4.29 5.63
C LEU A 39 -17.11 3.28 6.76
N HIS A 40 -16.94 2.00 6.43
CA HIS A 40 -16.72 0.96 7.43
C HIS A 40 -15.42 1.19 8.20
N HIS A 41 -14.32 1.47 7.49
CA HIS A 41 -13.00 1.63 8.08
C HIS A 41 -12.88 2.87 8.99
N TYR A 42 -13.45 4.01 8.57
CA TYR A 42 -13.27 5.29 9.27
C TYR A 42 -14.41 5.65 10.23
N CYS A 43 -15.60 5.11 10.02
CA CYS A 43 -16.78 5.52 10.78
C CYS A 43 -17.37 4.39 11.60
N ILE A 44 -17.63 3.22 10.99
CA ILE A 44 -18.38 2.15 11.66
C ILE A 44 -17.51 1.39 12.67
N SER A 45 -16.34 0.88 12.24
CA SER A 45 -15.45 0.11 13.12
C SER A 45 -14.96 0.90 14.34
N PRO A 46 -14.60 2.21 14.24
CA PRO A 46 -14.16 2.98 15.40
C PRO A 46 -15.24 3.27 16.44
N ASP A 47 -16.51 3.18 16.10
CA ASP A 47 -17.65 3.50 17.02
C ASP A 47 -17.61 2.63 18.29
N PHE A 48 -17.06 1.42 18.20
CA PHE A 48 -16.94 0.52 19.36
C PHE A 48 -15.70 0.79 20.22
N HIS A 49 -14.72 1.57 19.76
CA HIS A 49 -13.43 1.77 20.45
C HIS A 49 -13.58 2.47 21.81
N TYR A 50 -14.59 3.33 21.98
CA TYR A 50 -14.88 3.94 23.27
C TYR A 50 -15.12 2.87 24.34
N TRP A 51 -15.92 1.86 24.04
CA TRP A 51 -16.30 0.80 24.99
C TRP A 51 -15.11 -0.10 25.33
N LEU A 52 -14.23 -0.38 24.36
CA LEU A 52 -13.00 -1.15 24.60
C LEU A 52 -12.09 -0.48 25.64
N ARG A 53 -12.17 0.85 25.80
CA ARG A 53 -11.35 1.59 26.75
C ARG A 53 -11.95 1.60 28.17
N HIS A 54 -13.27 1.55 28.29
CA HIS A 54 -13.97 1.85 29.54
C HIS A 54 -14.62 0.63 30.19
N VAL A 55 -14.71 -0.48 29.46
CA VAL A 55 -15.31 -1.72 29.96
C VAL A 55 -14.25 -2.81 30.04
N PRO A 56 -14.21 -3.60 31.14
CA PRO A 56 -13.27 -4.72 31.27
C PRO A 56 -13.33 -5.66 30.08
N PRO A 57 -12.18 -6.22 29.63
CA PRO A 57 -12.15 -7.14 28.50
C PRO A 57 -13.08 -8.35 28.64
N SER A 58 -13.25 -8.89 29.86
CA SER A 58 -14.18 -9.98 30.16
C SER A 58 -15.63 -9.64 29.88
N ASP A 59 -16.00 -8.38 30.07
CA ASP A 59 -17.41 -7.94 29.99
C ASP A 59 -17.78 -7.44 28.59
N VAL A 60 -16.76 -7.12 27.77
CA VAL A 60 -16.94 -6.58 26.41
C VAL A 60 -16.72 -7.63 25.32
N VAL A 61 -16.12 -8.79 25.63
CA VAL A 61 -15.65 -9.77 24.64
C VAL A 61 -16.76 -10.27 23.71
N ASP A 62 -17.92 -10.67 24.25
CA ASP A 62 -19.02 -11.20 23.43
C ASP A 62 -19.54 -10.15 22.41
N TYR A 63 -19.59 -8.89 22.83
CA TYR A 63 -20.00 -7.79 21.95
C TYR A 63 -18.90 -7.42 20.94
N ALA A 64 -17.63 -7.51 21.35
CA ALA A 64 -16.49 -7.31 20.46
C ALA A 64 -16.43 -8.40 19.37
N GLU A 65 -16.74 -9.65 19.70
CA GLU A 65 -16.86 -10.75 18.74
C GLU A 65 -17.98 -10.50 17.72
N ARG A 66 -19.13 -9.99 18.15
CA ARG A 66 -20.23 -9.61 17.25
C ARG A 66 -19.81 -8.52 16.27
N VAL A 67 -19.13 -7.47 16.76
CA VAL A 67 -18.59 -6.38 15.91
C VAL A 67 -17.57 -6.91 14.92
N ASP A 68 -16.66 -7.77 15.37
CA ASP A 68 -15.66 -8.41 14.50
C ASP A 68 -16.32 -9.30 13.43
N ALA A 69 -17.40 -10.02 13.79
CA ALA A 69 -18.17 -10.85 12.86
C ALA A 69 -18.91 -9.97 11.82
N ALA A 70 -19.51 -8.86 12.24
CA ALA A 70 -20.17 -7.93 11.32
C ALA A 70 -19.19 -7.34 10.30
N ALA A 71 -17.98 -7.00 10.72
CA ALA A 71 -16.91 -6.54 9.82
C ALA A 71 -16.50 -7.63 8.80
N LEU A 72 -16.42 -8.89 9.20
CA LEU A 72 -16.10 -10.00 8.31
C LEU A 72 -17.24 -10.31 7.33
N THR A 73 -18.49 -10.18 7.73
CA THR A 73 -19.64 -10.31 6.82
C THR A 73 -19.54 -9.26 5.71
N TYR A 74 -19.27 -8.01 6.05
CA TYR A 74 -19.09 -6.94 5.08
C TYR A 74 -17.93 -7.22 4.10
N VAL A 75 -16.78 -7.72 4.58
CA VAL A 75 -15.68 -8.12 3.70
C VAL A 75 -16.07 -9.30 2.80
N GLY A 76 -16.92 -10.20 3.31
CA GLY A 76 -17.49 -11.29 2.52
C GLY A 76 -18.25 -10.78 1.29
N GLU A 77 -19.02 -9.71 1.44
CA GLU A 77 -19.73 -9.08 0.31
C GLU A 77 -18.79 -8.48 -0.73
N ILE A 78 -17.66 -7.89 -0.31
CA ILE A 78 -16.63 -7.41 -1.25
C ILE A 78 -15.98 -8.58 -1.98
N ALA A 79 -15.64 -9.66 -1.27
CA ALA A 79 -14.95 -10.81 -1.83
C ALA A 79 -15.88 -11.78 -2.58
N GLN A 80 -17.20 -11.75 -2.31
CA GLN A 80 -18.26 -12.59 -2.92
C GLN A 80 -17.82 -14.01 -3.29
N ASP A 81 -17.59 -14.24 -4.59
CA ASP A 81 -17.25 -15.55 -5.16
C ASP A 81 -15.90 -16.12 -4.65
N SER A 82 -15.13 -15.33 -3.91
CA SER A 82 -13.84 -15.72 -3.34
C SER A 82 -13.94 -16.14 -1.86
N LEU A 83 -15.14 -16.25 -1.30
CA LEU A 83 -15.41 -16.57 0.11
C LEU A 83 -14.64 -17.80 0.65
N PRO A 84 -14.59 -18.95 -0.04
CA PRO A 84 -13.86 -20.11 0.49
C PRO A 84 -12.37 -19.82 0.73
N SER A 85 -11.77 -18.98 -0.11
CA SER A 85 -10.37 -18.57 0.04
C SER A 85 -10.19 -17.49 1.11
N LEU A 86 -11.21 -16.66 1.37
CA LEU A 86 -11.20 -15.66 2.43
C LEU A 86 -11.11 -16.30 3.82
N TRP A 87 -11.78 -17.44 4.04
CA TRP A 87 -11.83 -18.14 5.33
C TRP A 87 -10.57 -18.95 5.67
N ARG A 88 -9.54 -18.94 4.84
CA ARG A 88 -8.23 -19.47 5.22
C ARG A 88 -7.69 -18.67 6.42
N ASP A 89 -7.21 -19.36 7.44
CA ASP A 89 -6.70 -18.74 8.68
C ASP A 89 -5.64 -17.67 8.42
N VAL A 90 -4.69 -17.95 7.53
CA VAL A 90 -3.64 -16.96 7.16
C VAL A 90 -4.19 -15.70 6.50
N VAL A 91 -5.31 -15.81 5.75
CA VAL A 91 -5.98 -14.66 5.12
C VAL A 91 -6.71 -13.83 6.16
N LEU A 92 -7.47 -14.48 7.06
CA LEU A 92 -8.17 -13.81 8.15
C LEU A 92 -7.21 -13.07 9.08
N ARG A 93 -6.11 -13.73 9.47
CA ARG A 93 -5.07 -13.06 10.28
C ARG A 93 -4.42 -11.89 9.54
N ARG A 94 -4.16 -12.03 8.24
CA ARG A 94 -3.67 -10.92 7.41
C ARG A 94 -4.68 -9.78 7.33
N LEU A 95 -5.95 -10.08 7.14
CA LEU A 95 -7.04 -9.10 7.08
C LEU A 95 -7.10 -8.24 8.35
N ARG A 96 -6.90 -8.87 9.52
CA ARG A 96 -6.91 -8.21 10.84
C ARG A 96 -5.64 -7.41 11.15
N GLN A 97 -4.54 -7.60 10.40
CA GLN A 97 -3.34 -6.80 10.60
C GLN A 97 -3.52 -5.37 10.10
N PRO A 98 -2.87 -4.38 10.74
CA PRO A 98 -2.83 -3.02 10.22
C PRO A 98 -2.27 -2.96 8.80
N ALA A 99 -2.82 -2.09 7.95
CA ALA A 99 -2.31 -1.96 6.59
C ALA A 99 -0.83 -1.49 6.56
N ARG A 100 -0.35 -0.71 7.56
CA ARG A 100 1.08 -0.40 7.71
C ARG A 100 1.97 -1.64 7.87
N MET A 101 1.39 -2.78 8.27
CA MET A 101 2.03 -4.10 8.36
C MET A 101 1.63 -5.01 7.19
N HIS A 102 1.13 -4.43 6.11
CA HIS A 102 0.68 -5.12 4.89
C HIS A 102 -0.55 -6.02 5.09
N GLY A 103 -1.35 -5.69 6.10
CA GLY A 103 -2.63 -6.34 6.38
C GLY A 103 -3.81 -5.62 5.72
N GLY A 104 -5.02 -6.15 5.96
CA GLY A 104 -6.26 -5.59 5.45
C GLY A 104 -6.81 -4.41 6.26
N GLY A 105 -6.21 -4.06 7.39
CA GLY A 105 -6.61 -2.90 8.20
C GLY A 105 -7.84 -3.10 9.09
N LEU A 106 -8.53 -4.22 9.03
CA LEU A 106 -9.68 -4.54 9.89
C LEU A 106 -9.22 -5.06 11.24
N ARG A 107 -8.91 -4.14 12.14
CA ARG A 107 -8.46 -4.48 13.47
C ARG A 107 -9.57 -5.17 14.27
N SER A 108 -9.25 -6.29 14.92
CA SER A 108 -10.17 -7.00 15.78
C SER A 108 -10.41 -6.22 17.08
N CYS A 109 -11.67 -5.97 17.43
CA CYS A 109 -12.08 -5.38 18.70
C CYS A 109 -11.70 -6.28 19.88
N VAL A 110 -11.82 -7.59 19.73
CA VAL A 110 -11.37 -8.57 20.73
C VAL A 110 -9.87 -8.43 20.99
N HIS A 111 -9.07 -8.33 19.91
CA HIS A 111 -7.62 -8.17 20.04
C HIS A 111 -7.23 -6.80 20.65
N LEU A 112 -7.96 -5.73 20.35
CA LEU A 112 -7.67 -4.38 20.85
C LEU A 112 -8.05 -4.19 22.32
N SER A 113 -9.10 -4.88 22.79
CA SER A 113 -9.74 -4.67 24.09
C SER A 113 -8.76 -4.65 25.28
N PRO A 114 -7.86 -5.63 25.49
CA PRO A 114 -6.97 -5.60 26.64
C PRO A 114 -6.02 -4.39 26.66
N ALA A 115 -5.48 -4.03 25.52
CA ALA A 115 -4.56 -2.90 25.41
C ALA A 115 -5.27 -1.56 25.61
N ALA A 116 -6.50 -1.43 25.07
CA ALA A 116 -7.30 -0.24 25.19
C ALA A 116 -7.74 -0.01 26.64
N TYR A 117 -8.23 -1.05 27.31
CA TYR A 117 -8.68 -0.99 28.70
C TYR A 117 -7.51 -0.70 29.64
N CYS A 118 -6.40 -1.45 29.55
CA CYS A 118 -5.25 -1.25 30.42
C CYS A 118 -4.65 0.15 30.28
N ALA A 119 -4.54 0.65 29.06
CA ALA A 119 -4.04 2.00 28.82
C ALA A 119 -4.96 3.07 29.39
N CYS A 120 -6.27 2.97 29.16
CA CYS A 120 -7.24 3.92 29.71
C CYS A 120 -7.25 3.90 31.23
N PHE A 121 -7.16 2.70 31.81
CA PHE A 121 -7.04 2.55 33.27
C PHE A 121 -5.86 3.32 33.82
N LEU A 122 -4.66 3.13 33.25
CA LEU A 122 -3.42 3.80 33.67
C LEU A 122 -3.50 5.32 33.45
N GLU A 123 -4.02 5.78 32.29
CA GLU A 123 -4.25 7.20 32.03
C GLU A 123 -5.21 7.84 33.07
N SER A 124 -6.28 7.12 33.42
CA SER A 124 -7.25 7.60 34.42
C SER A 124 -6.66 7.70 35.81
N VAL A 125 -5.87 6.71 36.20
CA VAL A 125 -5.16 6.70 37.49
C VAL A 125 -4.17 7.88 37.57
N GLU A 126 -3.37 8.12 36.53
CA GLU A 126 -2.45 9.26 36.48
C GLU A 126 -3.18 10.60 36.57
N ALA A 127 -4.29 10.75 35.82
CA ALA A 127 -5.08 11.97 35.85
C ALA A 127 -5.70 12.23 37.23
N MET A 128 -6.19 11.18 37.91
CA MET A 128 -6.77 11.31 39.26
C MET A 128 -5.71 11.66 40.31
N VAL A 129 -4.52 11.09 40.22
CA VAL A 129 -3.43 11.36 41.19
C VAL A 129 -2.76 12.70 40.92
N GLY A 130 -2.60 13.08 39.65
CA GLY A 130 -2.00 14.36 39.23
C GLY A 130 -2.91 15.57 39.41
N ALA A 131 -4.22 15.37 39.61
CA ALA A 131 -5.16 16.45 39.84
C ALA A 131 -4.94 17.08 41.23
N ARG A 132 -4.79 18.42 41.30
CA ARG A 132 -4.73 19.16 42.57
C ARG A 132 -5.98 18.81 43.42
N GLY A 133 -5.76 18.18 44.57
CA GLY A 133 -6.81 17.73 45.46
C GLY A 133 -7.47 16.40 45.06
N GLY A 134 -6.94 15.64 44.11
CA GLY A 134 -7.47 14.36 43.66
C GLY A 134 -7.66 13.38 44.82
N THR A 135 -6.72 13.32 45.77
CA THR A 135 -6.82 12.53 47.01
C THR A 135 -7.92 13.04 47.95
N ALA A 136 -8.23 14.34 47.96
CA ALA A 136 -9.32 14.90 48.76
C ALA A 136 -10.72 14.56 48.19
N TYR A 137 -10.86 14.49 46.86
CA TYR A 137 -12.10 14.11 46.19
C TYR A 137 -12.32 12.60 46.12
N PHE A 138 -11.24 11.82 46.16
CA PHE A 138 -11.29 10.35 46.08
C PHE A 138 -10.53 9.70 47.25
N PRO A 139 -11.04 9.84 48.51
CA PRO A 139 -10.36 9.28 49.69
C PRO A 139 -10.09 7.77 49.58
N ALA A 140 -10.92 7.05 48.84
CA ALA A 140 -10.75 5.62 48.57
C ALA A 140 -9.50 5.31 47.72
N LEU A 141 -8.91 6.31 47.01
CA LEU A 141 -7.67 6.15 46.25
C LEU A 141 -6.44 6.40 47.10
N ILE A 142 -6.53 7.06 48.26
CA ILE A 142 -5.37 7.34 49.16
C ILE A 142 -4.66 6.06 49.55
N PRO A 143 -5.32 4.97 49.99
CA PRO A 143 -4.66 3.71 50.26
C PRO A 143 -3.99 3.08 49.05
N LEU A 144 -4.50 3.43 47.83
CA LEU A 144 -4.03 2.87 46.58
C LEU A 144 -2.77 3.60 46.05
N PHE A 145 -2.69 4.91 46.28
CA PHE A 145 -1.69 5.75 45.61
C PHE A 145 -0.80 6.58 46.55
N GLY A 146 -1.12 6.67 47.87
CA GLY A 146 -0.35 7.37 48.92
C GLY A 146 0.00 8.83 48.60
N ASP A 147 0.58 9.56 49.57
CA ASP A 147 0.88 11.00 49.43
C ASP A 147 2.15 11.33 48.65
N GLY A 148 2.87 10.40 48.17
CA GLY A 148 4.10 10.62 47.41
C GLY A 148 3.91 10.38 45.92
N ALA A 149 4.52 11.19 45.11
CA ALA A 149 4.44 11.14 43.67
C ALA A 149 4.67 9.73 43.07
N PHE A 150 4.22 9.53 41.86
CA PHE A 150 4.35 8.32 41.06
C PHE A 150 5.82 7.91 40.74
N ASP A 151 6.76 8.42 41.51
CA ASP A 151 8.21 8.16 41.35
C ASP A 151 8.57 6.67 41.50
N ASP A 152 7.67 5.88 42.19
CA ASP A 152 7.74 4.43 42.30
C ASP A 152 6.46 3.76 41.69
N GLY A 153 6.05 4.16 40.51
CA GLY A 153 4.81 3.72 39.89
C GLY A 153 4.58 2.20 39.89
N GLY A 154 5.63 1.40 39.80
CA GLY A 154 5.56 -0.05 39.92
C GLY A 154 5.11 -0.54 41.29
N VAL A 155 5.57 0.06 42.38
CA VAL A 155 5.24 -0.35 43.77
C VAL A 155 3.78 -0.02 44.09
N ARG A 156 3.27 1.09 43.63
CA ARG A 156 1.88 1.53 43.87
C ARG A 156 0.86 0.79 43.06
N LEU A 157 1.19 0.57 41.78
CA LEU A 157 0.39 -0.30 40.93
C LEU A 157 0.29 -1.70 41.56
N ALA A 158 1.41 -2.25 42.04
CA ALA A 158 1.43 -3.53 42.74
C ALA A 158 0.55 -3.52 44.01
N ALA A 159 0.61 -2.45 44.82
CA ALA A 159 -0.24 -2.29 46.02
C ALA A 159 -1.73 -2.21 45.65
N TYR A 160 -2.07 -1.46 44.61
CA TYR A 160 -3.45 -1.44 44.11
C TYR A 160 -3.93 -2.82 43.62
N LEU A 161 -3.09 -3.49 42.84
CA LEU A 161 -3.39 -4.83 42.31
C LEU A 161 -3.57 -5.85 43.45
N ALA A 162 -2.89 -5.66 44.58
CA ALA A 162 -3.02 -6.49 45.78
C ALA A 162 -4.38 -6.28 46.51
N THR A 163 -5.14 -5.21 46.23
CA THR A 163 -6.45 -4.99 46.86
C THR A 163 -7.50 -6.00 46.45
N GLY A 164 -7.29 -6.74 45.34
CA GLY A 164 -8.24 -7.74 44.84
C GLY A 164 -9.58 -7.16 44.37
N SER A 165 -9.68 -5.84 44.12
CA SER A 165 -10.90 -5.24 43.60
C SER A 165 -11.22 -5.79 42.21
N ALA A 166 -12.51 -5.77 41.80
CA ALA A 166 -12.95 -6.22 40.48
C ALA A 166 -12.19 -5.50 39.34
N THR A 167 -11.96 -4.19 39.51
CA THR A 167 -11.21 -3.39 38.55
C THR A 167 -9.72 -3.78 38.49
N ALA A 168 -9.10 -4.07 39.66
CA ALA A 168 -7.73 -4.57 39.73
C ALA A 168 -7.65 -5.96 39.08
N GLY A 169 -8.60 -6.84 39.34
CA GLY A 169 -8.68 -8.16 38.69
C GLY A 169 -8.81 -8.08 37.18
N ALA A 170 -9.67 -7.18 36.70
CA ALA A 170 -9.83 -6.96 35.25
C ALA A 170 -8.56 -6.41 34.58
N PHE A 171 -7.86 -5.48 35.23
CA PHE A 171 -6.56 -4.98 34.76
C PHE A 171 -5.53 -6.11 34.73
N GLN A 172 -5.39 -6.88 35.82
CA GLN A 172 -4.46 -8.00 35.89
C GLN A 172 -4.73 -9.06 34.85
N GLY A 173 -6.03 -9.40 34.63
CA GLY A 173 -6.45 -10.34 33.61
C GLY A 173 -6.09 -9.88 32.21
N GLY A 174 -6.40 -8.64 31.87
CA GLY A 174 -6.07 -8.04 30.57
C GLY A 174 -4.54 -7.93 30.35
N TRP A 175 -3.80 -7.55 31.38
CA TRP A 175 -2.34 -7.47 31.32
C TRP A 175 -1.71 -8.85 31.12
N ARG A 176 -2.15 -9.85 31.88
CA ARG A 176 -1.68 -11.24 31.77
C ARG A 176 -1.94 -11.80 30.36
N ALA A 177 -3.13 -11.60 29.83
CA ALA A 177 -3.47 -12.05 28.47
C ALA A 177 -2.53 -11.44 27.42
N MET A 178 -2.23 -10.16 27.53
CA MET A 178 -1.25 -9.51 26.63
C MET A 178 0.16 -10.06 26.83
N GLN A 179 0.58 -10.30 28.09
CA GLN A 179 1.90 -10.83 28.41
C GLN A 179 2.08 -12.25 27.85
N GLU A 180 1.09 -13.11 28.03
CA GLU A 180 1.08 -14.49 27.50
C GLU A 180 1.18 -14.51 25.97
N GLU A 181 0.49 -13.58 25.31
CA GLU A 181 0.58 -13.43 23.84
C GLU A 181 1.98 -13.01 23.38
N VAL A 182 2.59 -12.05 24.09
CA VAL A 182 3.94 -11.53 23.78
C VAL A 182 5.00 -12.58 24.08
N ASP A 183 4.95 -13.26 25.23
CA ASP A 183 5.91 -14.29 25.65
C ASP A 183 5.81 -15.53 24.77
N GLY A 184 4.61 -15.98 24.46
CA GLY A 184 4.38 -17.10 23.54
C GLY A 184 4.83 -16.81 22.11
N GLY A 185 5.11 -15.53 21.78
CA GLY A 185 5.68 -15.10 20.49
C GLY A 185 7.20 -15.24 20.38
N GLY A 186 7.88 -15.58 21.49
CA GLY A 186 9.32 -15.93 21.52
C GLY A 186 10.31 -14.84 21.15
N VAL A 187 9.91 -13.54 21.12
CA VAL A 187 10.73 -12.50 20.47
C VAL A 187 10.70 -11.12 21.15
N ALA A 188 9.73 -10.83 21.95
CA ALA A 188 9.69 -9.57 22.68
C ALA A 188 9.99 -9.85 24.14
N GLY A 189 10.83 -9.03 24.74
CA GLY A 189 10.95 -8.99 26.18
C GLY A 189 9.59 -8.71 26.85
N PRO A 190 9.49 -8.84 28.17
CA PRO A 190 8.26 -8.58 28.90
C PRO A 190 7.67 -7.23 28.48
N LEU A 191 6.34 -7.13 28.48
CA LEU A 191 5.66 -5.85 28.31
C LEU A 191 6.28 -4.87 29.31
N ASP A 192 7.00 -3.87 28.80
CA ASP A 192 7.76 -2.95 29.65
C ASP A 192 6.86 -1.81 30.10
N LEU A 193 6.30 -1.96 31.30
CA LEU A 193 5.58 -0.88 31.96
C LEU A 193 6.49 0.29 32.32
N SER A 194 7.78 0.06 32.56
CA SER A 194 8.69 1.12 32.95
C SER A 194 8.96 2.09 31.80
N ALA A 195 9.04 1.60 30.56
CA ALA A 195 9.13 2.45 29.39
C ALA A 195 7.85 3.30 29.18
N ALA A 196 6.69 2.79 29.60
CA ALA A 196 5.44 3.51 29.58
C ALA A 196 5.33 4.53 30.74
N GLN A 197 6.03 4.30 31.85
CA GLN A 197 6.05 5.17 33.03
C GLN A 197 7.10 6.29 32.95
N ALA A 198 8.10 6.16 32.10
CA ALA A 198 9.29 7.03 32.05
C ALA A 198 9.06 8.46 31.52
N GLY A 199 7.82 8.89 31.25
CA GLY A 199 7.55 10.25 30.84
C GLY A 199 6.09 10.62 30.76
N ARG A 200 5.77 11.91 30.97
CA ARG A 200 4.41 12.48 30.79
C ARG A 200 3.81 12.16 29.41
N ASP A 201 4.65 11.96 28.39
CA ASP A 201 4.25 11.50 27.04
C ASP A 201 3.99 9.98 26.96
N GLY A 202 4.48 9.19 27.93
CA GLY A 202 4.41 7.73 27.93
C GLY A 202 2.99 7.20 28.08
N VAL A 203 2.23 7.74 29.04
CA VAL A 203 0.87 7.28 29.33
C VAL A 203 -0.09 7.67 28.20
N ALA A 204 0.00 8.88 27.67
CA ALA A 204 -0.81 9.34 26.54
C ALA A 204 -0.65 8.51 25.25
N ARG A 205 0.42 7.69 25.15
CA ARG A 205 0.69 6.82 24.00
C ARG A 205 0.68 5.33 24.34
N MET A 206 0.33 4.98 25.59
CA MET A 206 0.42 3.62 26.09
C MET A 206 -0.42 2.63 25.29
N GLN A 207 -1.69 2.96 25.00
CA GLN A 207 -2.53 2.10 24.15
C GLN A 207 -1.87 1.79 22.81
N ARG A 208 -1.27 2.82 22.18
CA ARG A 208 -0.56 2.65 20.92
C ARG A 208 0.66 1.74 21.07
N ALA A 209 1.44 1.93 22.12
CA ALA A 209 2.65 1.13 22.38
C ALA A 209 2.30 -0.35 22.64
N LEU A 210 1.33 -0.62 23.53
CA LEU A 210 0.87 -1.97 23.85
C LEU A 210 0.30 -2.66 22.60
N THR A 211 -0.60 -1.98 21.88
CA THR A 211 -1.18 -2.49 20.65
C THR A 211 -0.10 -2.79 19.61
N GLN A 212 0.87 -1.89 19.45
CA GLN A 212 1.95 -2.06 18.47
C GLN A 212 2.84 -3.28 18.80
N GLN A 213 3.16 -3.53 20.06
CA GLN A 213 3.93 -4.71 20.46
C GLN A 213 3.18 -6.00 20.11
N ARG A 214 1.90 -6.10 20.47
CA ARG A 214 1.05 -7.24 20.15
C ARG A 214 0.92 -7.46 18.63
N GLU A 215 0.67 -6.39 17.88
CA GLU A 215 0.62 -6.44 16.42
C GLU A 215 1.94 -6.91 15.80
N GLN A 216 3.08 -6.51 16.36
CA GLN A 216 4.39 -6.99 15.91
C GLN A 216 4.58 -8.50 16.12
N VAL A 217 4.14 -9.03 17.27
CA VAL A 217 4.16 -10.48 17.55
C VAL A 217 3.27 -11.21 16.57
N ALA A 218 2.02 -10.77 16.43
CA ALA A 218 1.07 -11.36 15.49
C ALA A 218 1.59 -11.33 14.05
N GLN A 219 2.23 -10.23 13.63
CA GLN A 219 2.84 -10.11 12.31
C GLN A 219 4.00 -11.08 12.09
N ARG A 220 4.86 -11.29 13.10
CA ARG A 220 5.97 -12.25 12.97
C ARG A 220 5.47 -13.66 12.78
N ARG A 221 4.48 -14.09 13.58
CA ARG A 221 3.83 -15.40 13.43
C ARG A 221 3.20 -15.54 12.05
N LEU A 222 2.40 -14.55 11.65
CA LEU A 222 1.79 -14.54 10.33
C LEU A 222 2.84 -14.59 9.21
N HIS A 223 3.94 -13.87 9.34
CA HIS A 223 5.03 -13.88 8.35
C HIS A 223 5.66 -15.28 8.22
N GLN A 224 5.93 -15.96 9.34
CA GLN A 224 6.46 -17.32 9.33
C GLN A 224 5.49 -18.29 8.65
N ASP A 225 4.21 -18.24 8.98
CA ASP A 225 3.19 -19.09 8.38
C ASP A 225 3.00 -18.81 6.89
N ILE A 226 3.05 -17.56 6.48
CA ILE A 226 3.00 -17.19 5.06
C ILE A 226 4.24 -17.67 4.30
N LEU A 227 5.43 -17.60 4.90
CA LEU A 227 6.64 -18.15 4.27
C LEU A 227 6.63 -19.69 4.17
N ALA A 228 5.86 -20.37 5.01
CA ALA A 228 5.65 -21.81 4.92
C ALA A 228 4.69 -22.22 3.78
N LEU A 229 3.89 -21.31 3.24
CA LEU A 229 3.05 -21.57 2.07
C LEU A 229 3.91 -21.85 0.82
N PRO A 230 3.38 -22.58 -0.19
CA PRO A 230 4.06 -22.75 -1.47
C PRO A 230 4.50 -21.42 -2.08
N VAL A 231 5.63 -21.40 -2.80
CA VAL A 231 6.19 -20.18 -3.40
C VAL A 231 5.27 -19.54 -4.44
N ASP A 232 4.40 -20.34 -5.04
CA ASP A 232 3.40 -19.91 -6.01
C ASP A 232 2.03 -19.59 -5.37
N ASP A 233 1.89 -19.74 -4.04
CA ASP A 233 0.68 -19.34 -3.33
C ASP A 233 0.48 -17.83 -3.42
N ARG A 234 -0.72 -17.41 -3.77
CA ARG A 234 -1.04 -16.01 -4.02
C ARG A 234 -1.04 -15.15 -2.77
N VAL A 235 -1.44 -15.70 -1.63
CA VAL A 235 -1.38 -14.99 -0.35
C VAL A 235 0.07 -14.66 0.00
N ARG A 236 0.99 -15.62 -0.22
CA ARG A 236 2.43 -15.42 -0.02
C ARG A 236 2.97 -14.34 -0.95
N GLN A 237 2.69 -14.44 -2.26
CA GLN A 237 3.16 -13.47 -3.25
C GLN A 237 2.61 -12.07 -2.96
N ALA A 238 1.31 -11.93 -2.71
CA ALA A 238 0.68 -10.66 -2.40
C ALA A 238 1.22 -10.02 -1.11
N PHE A 239 1.47 -10.84 -0.07
CA PHE A 239 2.02 -10.34 1.19
C PHE A 239 3.47 -9.87 1.05
N LEU A 240 4.32 -10.63 0.34
CA LEU A 240 5.73 -10.25 0.12
C LEU A 240 5.86 -9.08 -0.86
N SER A 241 4.96 -8.94 -1.80
CA SER A 241 4.97 -7.81 -2.76
C SER A 241 4.44 -6.53 -2.14
N ALA A 242 3.54 -6.60 -1.15
CA ALA A 242 2.92 -5.43 -0.56
C ALA A 242 3.94 -4.43 -0.01
N ASP A 243 3.81 -3.17 -0.42
CA ASP A 243 4.57 -2.02 0.05
C ASP A 243 3.64 -0.86 0.42
N ARG A 244 4.18 0.34 0.59
CA ARG A 244 3.39 1.52 0.95
C ARG A 244 2.43 1.96 -0.17
N PHE A 245 2.73 1.72 -1.44
CA PHE A 245 1.81 2.00 -2.54
C PHE A 245 0.65 1.02 -2.54
N SER A 246 0.93 -0.28 -2.40
CA SER A 246 -0.08 -1.33 -2.36
C SER A 246 -1.12 -1.12 -1.26
N THR A 247 -0.69 -0.61 -0.10
CA THR A 247 -1.58 -0.42 1.06
C THR A 247 -2.54 0.75 0.92
N GLN A 248 -2.34 1.61 -0.10
CA GLN A 248 -3.19 2.79 -0.26
C GLN A 248 -4.66 2.46 -0.53
N LEU A 249 -4.94 1.34 -1.18
CA LEU A 249 -6.33 0.92 -1.40
C LEU A 249 -7.12 0.74 -0.09
N ILE A 250 -6.43 0.42 1.03
CA ILE A 250 -7.04 0.23 2.36
C ILE A 250 -7.32 1.57 3.05
N TYR A 251 -6.43 2.55 2.86
CA TYR A 251 -6.49 3.84 3.56
C TYR A 251 -7.01 5.00 2.71
N CYS A 252 -7.14 4.79 1.40
CA CYS A 252 -7.49 5.88 0.52
C CYS A 252 -8.97 6.26 0.68
N VAL A 253 -9.23 7.50 1.09
CA VAL A 253 -10.58 8.05 1.02
C VAL A 253 -10.94 8.27 -0.46
N PRO A 254 -12.09 7.74 -0.93
CA PRO A 254 -12.52 7.88 -2.31
C PRO A 254 -12.86 9.33 -2.65
N THR A 255 -11.93 10.01 -3.31
CA THR A 255 -12.16 11.30 -3.96
C THR A 255 -12.44 11.07 -5.44
N PRO A 256 -12.98 12.04 -6.20
CA PRO A 256 -13.26 11.84 -7.64
C PRO A 256 -12.09 11.28 -8.45
N SER A 257 -10.85 11.71 -8.13
CA SER A 257 -9.63 11.22 -8.81
C SER A 257 -9.16 9.84 -8.34
N ARG A 258 -9.51 9.43 -7.11
CA ARG A 258 -9.04 8.20 -6.46
C ARG A 258 -10.11 7.12 -6.37
N ARG A 259 -11.38 7.48 -6.55
CA ARG A 259 -12.48 6.53 -6.46
C ARG A 259 -12.33 5.44 -7.52
N ALA A 260 -12.36 4.19 -7.08
CA ALA A 260 -12.49 3.03 -7.95
C ALA A 260 -13.97 2.69 -8.14
N SER A 261 -14.34 2.20 -9.32
CA SER A 261 -15.66 1.59 -9.52
C SER A 261 -15.77 0.31 -8.66
N ASP A 262 -16.97 -0.20 -8.47
CA ASP A 262 -17.20 -1.42 -7.70
C ASP A 262 -16.34 -2.58 -8.20
N ALA A 263 -16.42 -2.88 -9.50
CA ALA A 263 -15.63 -3.95 -10.10
C ALA A 263 -14.11 -3.74 -9.95
N GLU A 264 -13.63 -2.50 -10.14
CA GLU A 264 -12.22 -2.18 -9.92
C GLU A 264 -11.82 -2.41 -8.46
N PHE A 265 -12.61 -1.94 -7.49
CA PHE A 265 -12.26 -2.06 -6.07
C PHE A 265 -12.24 -3.51 -5.62
N ARG A 266 -13.21 -4.33 -6.01
CA ARG A 266 -13.26 -5.77 -5.72
C ARG A 266 -12.03 -6.50 -6.28
N GLU A 267 -11.66 -6.23 -7.53
CA GLU A 267 -10.44 -6.79 -8.15
C GLU A 267 -9.17 -6.35 -7.43
N MET A 268 -9.05 -5.07 -7.09
CA MET A 268 -7.91 -4.53 -6.36
C MET A 268 -7.79 -5.16 -4.98
N PHE A 269 -8.90 -5.25 -4.23
CA PHE A 269 -8.94 -5.84 -2.89
C PHE A 269 -8.55 -7.32 -2.92
N CYS A 270 -9.17 -8.11 -3.80
CA CYS A 270 -8.86 -9.53 -3.94
C CYS A 270 -7.41 -9.76 -4.38
N THR A 271 -6.90 -8.98 -5.33
CA THR A 271 -5.49 -9.04 -5.72
C THR A 271 -4.56 -8.73 -4.55
N TYR A 272 -4.81 -7.65 -3.81
CA TYR A 272 -4.01 -7.26 -2.65
C TYR A 272 -4.02 -8.32 -1.55
N MET A 273 -5.16 -8.92 -1.27
CA MET A 273 -5.28 -9.98 -0.26
C MET A 273 -4.79 -11.36 -0.73
N GLY A 274 -4.48 -11.52 -2.02
CA GLY A 274 -4.10 -12.80 -2.63
C GLY A 274 -5.28 -13.75 -2.80
N LEU A 275 -6.48 -13.21 -2.90
CA LEU A 275 -7.72 -13.94 -3.14
C LEU A 275 -7.92 -14.19 -4.65
N PRO A 276 -8.73 -15.18 -5.02
CA PRO A 276 -9.18 -15.35 -6.40
C PRO A 276 -9.85 -14.06 -6.93
N SER A 277 -9.70 -13.80 -8.21
CA SER A 277 -10.28 -12.64 -8.89
C SER A 277 -11.79 -12.80 -9.05
N PRO A 278 -12.63 -11.89 -8.56
CA PRO A 278 -14.08 -11.99 -8.67
C PRO A 278 -14.57 -12.10 -10.11
N CYS A 279 -14.00 -11.32 -11.03
CA CYS A 279 -14.44 -11.31 -12.43
C CYS A 279 -14.10 -12.61 -13.19
N LEU A 280 -13.19 -13.44 -12.64
CA LEU A 280 -12.75 -14.67 -13.31
C LEU A 280 -13.45 -15.94 -12.82
N GLN A 281 -14.18 -15.90 -11.69
CA GLN A 281 -14.71 -17.11 -11.07
C GLN A 281 -15.57 -17.96 -12.02
N ARG A 282 -16.43 -17.32 -12.80
CA ARG A 282 -17.27 -17.99 -13.81
C ARG A 282 -16.52 -18.48 -15.05
N HIS A 283 -15.26 -18.09 -15.20
CA HIS A 283 -14.43 -18.41 -16.36
C HIS A 283 -13.29 -19.37 -16.05
N VAL A 284 -13.21 -19.86 -14.81
CA VAL A 284 -12.18 -20.82 -14.43
C VAL A 284 -12.33 -22.09 -15.25
N GLY A 285 -11.27 -22.50 -15.94
CA GLY A 285 -11.30 -23.65 -16.86
C GLY A 285 -11.56 -23.28 -18.32
N ASP A 286 -12.02 -22.07 -18.62
CA ASP A 286 -12.24 -21.61 -20.00
C ASP A 286 -10.89 -21.34 -20.70
N ARG A 287 -10.89 -21.45 -22.03
CA ARG A 287 -9.70 -21.19 -22.85
C ARG A 287 -9.43 -19.70 -23.00
N ILE A 288 -8.17 -19.32 -22.93
CA ILE A 288 -7.66 -18.00 -23.27
C ILE A 288 -6.90 -18.11 -24.59
N PRO A 289 -7.41 -17.50 -25.69
CA PRO A 289 -6.75 -17.55 -26.99
C PRO A 289 -5.52 -16.64 -26.98
N CYS A 290 -4.33 -17.21 -26.81
CA CYS A 290 -3.08 -16.45 -26.83
C CYS A 290 -2.13 -16.93 -27.94
N GLY A 291 -1.12 -16.10 -28.32
CA GLY A 291 -0.17 -16.41 -29.38
C GLY A 291 0.72 -17.63 -29.13
N HIS A 292 0.79 -18.12 -27.90
CA HIS A 292 1.66 -19.21 -27.46
C HIS A 292 0.92 -20.52 -27.20
N GLY A 293 -0.24 -20.73 -27.81
CA GLY A 293 -1.14 -21.85 -27.60
C GLY A 293 -2.28 -21.51 -26.64
N ASP A 294 -3.31 -22.38 -26.65
CA ASP A 294 -4.46 -22.20 -25.78
C ASP A 294 -4.05 -22.44 -24.32
N ARG A 295 -4.28 -21.45 -23.49
CA ARG A 295 -4.10 -21.54 -22.05
C ARG A 295 -5.44 -21.50 -21.34
N ILE A 296 -5.50 -22.12 -20.17
CA ILE A 296 -6.71 -22.17 -19.37
C ILE A 296 -6.73 -20.99 -18.40
N CYS A 297 -7.90 -20.37 -18.27
CA CYS A 297 -8.13 -19.33 -17.28
C CYS A 297 -8.05 -19.92 -15.88
N ASP A 298 -7.14 -19.42 -15.06
CA ASP A 298 -7.06 -19.73 -13.65
C ASP A 298 -7.82 -18.68 -12.81
N ALA A 299 -8.15 -19.05 -11.58
CA ALA A 299 -8.92 -18.19 -10.68
C ALA A 299 -8.26 -16.85 -10.33
N TYR A 300 -6.98 -16.67 -10.63
CA TYR A 300 -6.19 -15.50 -10.26
C TYR A 300 -5.79 -14.61 -11.45
N GLY A 301 -6.03 -15.07 -12.68
CA GLY A 301 -5.71 -14.32 -13.89
C GLY A 301 -4.26 -14.37 -14.35
N ARG A 302 -3.45 -15.34 -13.90
CA ARG A 302 -2.03 -15.47 -14.28
C ARG A 302 -1.84 -15.45 -15.79
N HIS A 303 -2.59 -16.30 -16.48
CA HIS A 303 -2.49 -16.44 -17.92
C HIS A 303 -3.19 -15.30 -18.66
N LEU A 304 -4.30 -14.82 -18.12
CA LEU A 304 -5.03 -13.70 -18.72
C LEU A 304 -4.18 -12.42 -18.72
N ASP A 305 -3.58 -12.08 -17.59
CA ASP A 305 -2.79 -10.85 -17.45
C ASP A 305 -1.51 -10.88 -18.30
N SER A 306 -0.91 -12.07 -18.49
CA SER A 306 0.32 -12.25 -19.29
C SER A 306 0.08 -12.61 -20.74
N ALA A 307 -1.17 -12.88 -21.16
CA ALA A 307 -1.50 -13.26 -22.54
C ALA A 307 -1.30 -12.09 -23.51
N THR A 308 -0.79 -12.39 -24.71
CA THR A 308 -0.77 -11.42 -25.81
C THR A 308 -2.15 -11.36 -26.45
N LEU A 309 -2.97 -10.41 -26.00
CA LEU A 309 -4.34 -10.18 -26.46
C LEU A 309 -4.43 -8.86 -27.25
N PRO A 310 -5.37 -8.74 -28.19
CA PRO A 310 -5.56 -7.49 -28.92
C PRO A 310 -6.13 -6.38 -28.01
N GLY A 311 -6.11 -5.14 -28.53
CA GLY A 311 -6.77 -3.99 -27.88
C GLY A 311 -5.85 -3.13 -27.01
N GLY A 312 -4.52 -3.36 -27.00
CA GLY A 312 -3.56 -2.42 -26.40
C GLY A 312 -3.65 -2.25 -24.89
N THR A 313 -4.32 -3.15 -24.17
CA THR A 313 -4.60 -3.00 -22.72
C THR A 313 -3.34 -2.90 -21.86
N TRP A 314 -2.19 -3.44 -22.30
CA TRP A 314 -0.91 -3.24 -21.63
C TRP A 314 -0.38 -1.82 -21.82
N ASP A 315 -0.52 -1.29 -23.05
CA ASP A 315 -0.11 0.08 -23.35
C ASP A 315 -0.98 1.08 -22.56
N ASP A 316 -2.31 0.82 -22.50
CA ASP A 316 -3.23 1.64 -21.70
C ASP A 316 -2.90 1.61 -20.21
N GLN A 317 -2.56 0.45 -19.66
CA GLN A 317 -2.12 0.33 -18.26
C GLN A 317 -0.84 1.14 -18.01
N HIS A 318 0.14 0.97 -18.87
CA HIS A 318 1.42 1.68 -18.81
C HIS A 318 1.22 3.20 -18.91
N ASP A 319 0.49 3.66 -19.93
CA ASP A 319 0.30 5.08 -20.21
C ASP A 319 -0.49 5.79 -19.10
N ASN A 320 -1.51 5.13 -18.54
CA ASN A 320 -2.28 5.69 -17.42
C ASN A 320 -1.41 5.93 -16.18
N VAL A 321 -0.55 4.98 -15.83
CA VAL A 321 0.34 5.13 -14.67
C VAL A 321 1.43 6.16 -14.95
N ALA A 322 2.07 6.10 -16.12
CA ALA A 322 3.10 7.05 -16.54
C ALA A 322 2.56 8.49 -16.58
N GLU A 323 1.31 8.68 -17.04
CA GLU A 323 0.64 9.99 -17.06
C GLU A 323 0.50 10.57 -15.65
N VAL A 324 -0.09 9.80 -14.73
CA VAL A 324 -0.31 10.25 -13.34
C VAL A 324 1.01 10.60 -12.65
N VAL A 325 2.02 9.74 -12.81
CA VAL A 325 3.33 9.93 -12.15
C VAL A 325 4.06 11.13 -12.75
N LEU A 326 4.28 11.14 -14.07
CA LEU A 326 5.09 12.19 -14.72
C LEU A 326 4.42 13.56 -14.70
N SER A 327 3.10 13.62 -14.85
CA SER A 327 2.38 14.90 -14.73
C SER A 327 2.58 15.50 -13.34
N ARG A 328 2.56 14.68 -12.29
CA ARG A 328 2.80 15.13 -10.91
C ARG A 328 4.24 15.55 -10.68
N VAL A 329 5.21 14.76 -11.20
CA VAL A 329 6.65 15.05 -11.09
C VAL A 329 7.00 16.38 -11.76
N LEU A 330 6.58 16.56 -13.01
CA LEU A 330 6.84 17.79 -13.77
C LEU A 330 6.09 18.99 -13.18
N GLY A 331 4.83 18.81 -12.74
CA GLY A 331 4.03 19.81 -12.07
C GLY A 331 4.62 20.29 -10.73
N ALA A 332 5.31 19.41 -10.00
CA ALA A 332 6.06 19.77 -8.78
C ALA A 332 7.33 20.60 -9.07
N GLY A 333 7.70 20.76 -10.34
CA GLY A 333 8.86 21.54 -10.76
C GLY A 333 10.16 20.74 -10.90
N VAL A 334 10.09 19.38 -10.97
CA VAL A 334 11.24 18.58 -11.38
C VAL A 334 11.54 18.90 -12.84
N PRO A 335 12.73 19.43 -13.18
CA PRO A 335 13.04 19.74 -14.57
C PRO A 335 13.12 18.44 -15.39
N GLY A 336 12.47 18.44 -16.53
CA GLY A 336 12.47 17.25 -17.39
C GLY A 336 11.41 17.29 -18.49
N ARG A 337 11.29 16.19 -19.20
CA ARG A 337 10.31 16.01 -20.29
C ARG A 337 9.97 14.54 -20.49
N ARG A 338 8.80 14.30 -21.05
CA ARG A 338 8.29 12.97 -21.41
C ARG A 338 8.77 12.58 -22.79
N GLU A 339 8.93 11.27 -23.03
CA GLU A 339 9.29 10.67 -24.32
C GLU A 339 10.33 11.49 -25.10
N PRO A 340 11.56 11.65 -24.59
CA PRO A 340 12.57 12.52 -25.20
C PRO A 340 13.13 11.91 -26.49
N ARG A 341 12.36 11.96 -27.59
CA ARG A 341 12.66 11.31 -28.88
C ARG A 341 13.89 11.87 -29.58
N ASP A 342 14.24 13.10 -29.29
CA ASP A 342 15.36 13.81 -29.89
C ASP A 342 16.74 13.40 -29.36
N ILE A 343 16.82 12.75 -28.19
CA ILE A 343 18.12 12.34 -27.63
C ILE A 343 18.92 11.42 -28.56
N PHE A 344 18.25 10.61 -29.38
CA PHE A 344 18.89 9.72 -30.34
C PHE A 344 18.79 10.21 -31.81
N ALA A 345 18.21 11.39 -32.04
CA ALA A 345 17.96 11.90 -33.41
C ALA A 345 19.26 12.09 -34.24
N GLY A 346 20.39 12.37 -33.59
CA GLY A 346 21.68 12.50 -34.26
C GLY A 346 22.37 11.20 -34.61
N VAL A 347 21.91 10.07 -34.04
CA VAL A 347 22.58 8.76 -34.17
C VAL A 347 21.66 7.65 -34.68
N LEU A 348 20.36 7.88 -34.77
CA LEU A 348 19.39 6.92 -35.29
C LEU A 348 18.50 7.53 -36.37
N PRO A 349 18.09 6.73 -37.39
CA PRO A 349 17.09 7.14 -38.36
C PRO A 349 15.73 7.42 -37.67
N VAL A 350 14.92 8.34 -38.21
CA VAL A 350 13.62 8.70 -37.70
C VAL A 350 12.69 7.48 -37.51
N ALA A 351 12.78 6.48 -38.40
CA ALA A 351 12.01 5.25 -38.31
C ALA A 351 12.28 4.44 -37.01
N SER A 352 13.54 4.52 -36.51
CA SER A 352 13.97 3.84 -35.28
C SER A 352 13.66 4.64 -34.01
N LEU A 353 13.17 5.88 -34.14
CA LEU A 353 12.74 6.75 -33.05
C LEU A 353 11.24 6.55 -32.72
N ARG A 354 10.66 5.41 -33.08
CA ARG A 354 9.28 5.05 -32.74
C ARG A 354 9.25 4.27 -31.43
N ARG A 355 8.13 4.31 -30.73
CA ARG A 355 7.91 3.54 -29.49
C ARG A 355 8.09 2.03 -29.72
N ARG A 356 7.74 1.53 -30.93
CA ARG A 356 8.01 0.16 -31.42
C ARG A 356 8.65 0.25 -32.79
N ASP A 357 9.89 -0.12 -32.90
CA ASP A 357 10.66 -0.06 -34.14
C ASP A 357 10.86 -1.43 -34.82
N GLY A 358 10.21 -2.47 -34.31
CA GLY A 358 10.28 -3.85 -34.82
C GLY A 358 11.55 -4.62 -34.40
N LEU A 359 12.47 -3.99 -33.67
CA LEU A 359 13.59 -4.66 -33.00
C LEU A 359 13.20 -4.94 -31.55
N ALA A 360 13.62 -6.05 -30.97
CA ALA A 360 13.41 -6.40 -29.57
C ALA A 360 12.00 -6.10 -28.97
N GLY A 361 11.01 -5.81 -29.82
CA GLY A 361 9.62 -5.56 -29.43
C GLY A 361 9.32 -4.20 -28.81
N SER A 362 10.30 -3.36 -28.48
CA SER A 362 10.14 -2.01 -27.95
C SER A 362 11.13 -1.03 -28.56
N GLY A 363 10.74 0.25 -28.63
CA GLY A 363 11.63 1.33 -29.05
C GLY A 363 12.71 1.63 -27.99
N ILE A 364 13.78 2.31 -28.41
CA ILE A 364 14.86 2.75 -27.50
C ILE A 364 14.53 4.05 -26.75
N ILE A 365 13.35 4.63 -26.99
CA ILE A 365 12.95 5.90 -26.38
C ILE A 365 12.48 5.67 -24.94
N PRO A 366 13.13 6.25 -23.93
CA PRO A 366 12.69 6.17 -22.56
C PRO A 366 11.41 7.01 -22.35
N ASP A 367 10.64 6.70 -21.32
CA ASP A 367 9.41 7.42 -21.01
C ASP A 367 9.66 8.81 -20.43
N GLY A 368 10.83 9.03 -19.83
CA GLY A 368 11.19 10.32 -19.27
C GLY A 368 12.68 10.61 -19.25
N LEU A 369 12.97 11.91 -19.34
CA LEU A 369 14.27 12.51 -19.06
C LEU A 369 14.06 13.48 -17.91
N LEU A 370 14.66 13.24 -16.76
CA LEU A 370 14.54 14.07 -15.56
C LEU A 370 15.90 14.57 -15.10
N ARG A 371 15.93 15.71 -14.40
CA ARG A 371 17.17 16.31 -13.91
C ARG A 371 17.15 16.40 -12.39
N GLY A 372 18.27 16.04 -11.76
CA GLY A 372 18.50 16.26 -10.34
C GLY A 372 17.83 15.26 -9.39
N VAL A 373 17.27 14.15 -9.88
CA VAL A 373 16.64 13.12 -9.02
C VAL A 373 17.72 12.21 -8.40
N PRO A 374 17.81 12.11 -7.05
CA PRO A 374 18.81 11.30 -6.36
C PRO A 374 18.35 9.84 -6.23
N TYR A 375 18.70 8.98 -7.17
CA TYR A 375 18.34 7.56 -7.11
C TYR A 375 19.24 6.74 -6.17
N PRO A 376 18.73 5.62 -5.61
CA PRO A 376 19.44 4.80 -4.62
C PRO A 376 20.75 4.20 -5.12
N GLU A 377 20.85 3.86 -6.40
CA GLU A 377 22.03 3.27 -7.01
C GLU A 377 23.23 4.22 -7.04
N ASP A 378 22.99 5.51 -7.16
CA ASP A 378 24.02 6.54 -7.04
C ASP A 378 24.72 6.51 -5.65
N ARG A 379 24.06 5.92 -4.63
CA ARG A 379 24.61 5.75 -3.27
C ARG A 379 25.43 4.47 -3.11
N ARG A 380 25.26 3.46 -3.99
CA ARG A 380 25.95 2.17 -3.92
C ARG A 380 27.28 2.16 -4.68
N ALA A 381 27.54 3.18 -5.51
CA ALA A 381 28.81 3.31 -6.19
C ALA A 381 29.99 3.23 -5.20
N PRO A 382 31.05 2.46 -5.48
CA PRO A 382 32.24 2.37 -4.62
C PRO A 382 32.72 3.77 -4.21
N ARG A 383 33.25 3.91 -2.98
CA ARG A 383 33.71 5.22 -2.45
C ARG A 383 34.61 6.00 -3.43
N LEU A 384 35.37 5.30 -4.29
CA LEU A 384 36.20 5.89 -5.35
C LEU A 384 35.38 6.47 -6.50
N ALA A 385 34.19 5.89 -6.83
CA ALA A 385 33.28 6.44 -7.81
C ALA A 385 32.42 7.59 -7.23
N ARG A 386 32.26 7.66 -5.89
CA ARG A 386 31.61 8.81 -5.21
C ARG A 386 32.38 10.12 -5.37
N ALA A 387 33.68 10.07 -5.63
CA ALA A 387 34.49 11.26 -5.90
C ALA A 387 34.09 11.94 -7.24
N ARG A 388 33.43 11.19 -8.14
CA ARG A 388 32.74 11.72 -9.33
C ARG A 388 31.23 11.70 -9.07
N ARG A 389 30.76 12.38 -8.01
CA ARG A 389 29.31 12.63 -7.84
C ARG A 389 28.83 13.25 -9.13
N ARG A 390 27.83 12.61 -9.77
CA ARG A 390 27.08 13.26 -10.84
C ARG A 390 26.68 14.65 -10.32
N PRO A 391 26.84 15.69 -11.12
CA PRO A 391 26.34 17.00 -10.77
C PRO A 391 24.87 16.88 -10.35
N LEU A 392 24.44 17.66 -9.35
CA LEU A 392 23.04 17.68 -8.90
C LEU A 392 22.05 18.04 -10.02
N ASP A 393 22.57 18.55 -11.14
CA ASP A 393 21.85 18.93 -12.36
C ASP A 393 21.96 17.90 -13.49
N ALA A 394 22.56 16.72 -13.23
CA ALA A 394 22.69 15.68 -14.25
C ALA A 394 21.31 15.18 -14.73
N GLU A 395 21.17 15.09 -16.04
CA GLU A 395 20.01 14.47 -16.68
C GLU A 395 20.08 12.95 -16.54
N THR A 396 18.96 12.33 -16.21
CA THR A 396 18.80 10.88 -16.05
C THR A 396 17.62 10.39 -16.87
N LEU A 397 17.76 9.20 -17.44
CA LEU A 397 16.71 8.54 -18.19
C LEU A 397 15.91 7.61 -17.26
N GLY A 398 14.61 7.56 -17.46
CA GLY A 398 13.75 6.62 -16.75
C GLY A 398 12.69 6.01 -17.67
N ASP A 399 12.32 4.79 -17.37
CA ASP A 399 11.43 4.00 -18.19
C ASP A 399 10.44 3.23 -17.30
N PHE A 400 9.14 3.36 -17.58
CA PHE A 400 8.10 2.66 -16.86
C PHE A 400 8.01 1.21 -17.30
N LYS A 401 7.82 0.32 -16.33
CA LYS A 401 7.51 -1.08 -16.57
C LYS A 401 6.42 -1.55 -15.63
N MET A 402 5.48 -2.30 -16.18
CA MET A 402 4.41 -2.93 -15.41
C MET A 402 4.70 -4.43 -15.31
N LEU A 403 4.67 -4.99 -14.09
CA LEU A 403 4.69 -6.44 -13.88
C LEU A 403 3.28 -6.97 -13.75
N HIS A 404 3.02 -8.12 -14.36
CA HIS A 404 1.73 -8.79 -14.31
C HIS A 404 1.79 -10.04 -13.44
N LEU A 405 0.65 -10.52 -12.95
CA LEU A 405 0.56 -11.67 -12.05
C LEU A 405 1.19 -12.96 -12.60
N GLY A 406 1.26 -13.09 -13.91
CA GLY A 406 1.80 -14.27 -14.59
C GLY A 406 3.31 -14.30 -14.77
N VAL A 407 4.02 -13.20 -14.46
CA VAL A 407 5.47 -13.12 -14.73
C VAL A 407 6.29 -13.94 -13.75
N ALA A 408 7.34 -14.56 -14.28
CA ALA A 408 8.23 -15.42 -13.48
C ALA A 408 9.00 -14.64 -12.40
N GLN A 409 9.14 -13.32 -12.52
CA GLN A 409 9.89 -12.48 -11.59
C GLN A 409 9.45 -12.63 -10.13
N TYR A 410 8.18 -12.97 -9.87
CA TYR A 410 7.68 -13.20 -8.51
C TYR A 410 8.20 -14.48 -7.84
N ILE A 411 8.70 -15.43 -8.62
CA ILE A 411 9.18 -16.72 -8.12
C ILE A 411 10.57 -17.13 -8.65
N ALA A 412 11.16 -16.34 -9.55
CA ALA A 412 12.36 -16.72 -10.30
C ALA A 412 13.63 -16.81 -9.44
N THR A 413 13.70 -16.06 -8.34
CA THR A 413 14.88 -15.99 -7.49
C THR A 413 14.50 -16.18 -6.02
N ARG A 414 15.46 -16.65 -5.20
CA ARG A 414 15.29 -16.69 -3.75
C ARG A 414 14.99 -15.30 -3.17
N GLU A 415 15.62 -14.26 -3.70
CA GLU A 415 15.33 -12.87 -3.31
C GLU A 415 13.84 -12.54 -3.49
N ALA A 416 13.26 -12.87 -4.66
CA ALA A 416 11.84 -12.63 -4.94
C ALA A 416 10.89 -13.45 -4.06
N GLN A 417 11.34 -14.61 -3.57
CA GLN A 417 10.55 -15.51 -2.72
C GLN A 417 10.57 -15.14 -1.24
N GLU A 418 11.57 -14.39 -0.77
CA GLU A 418 11.80 -14.14 0.66
C GLU A 418 11.77 -12.64 1.02
N GLN A 419 12.12 -11.75 0.07
CA GLN A 419 12.22 -10.31 0.34
C GLN A 419 11.01 -9.54 -0.18
N ARG A 420 10.65 -8.47 0.54
CA ARG A 420 9.53 -7.61 0.16
C ARG A 420 9.82 -6.82 -1.10
N ALA A 421 8.80 -6.70 -1.96
CA ALA A 421 8.83 -5.94 -3.22
C ALA A 421 10.05 -6.26 -4.11
N ALA A 422 10.65 -7.44 -3.96
CA ALA A 422 11.87 -7.82 -4.66
C ALA A 422 11.65 -7.95 -6.16
N ALA A 423 10.50 -8.43 -6.61
CA ALA A 423 10.20 -8.61 -8.03
C ALA A 423 10.34 -7.30 -8.82
N VAL A 424 9.77 -6.21 -8.31
CA VAL A 424 9.88 -4.88 -8.94
C VAL A 424 11.31 -4.33 -8.86
N ALA A 425 12.01 -4.57 -7.75
CA ALA A 425 13.41 -4.16 -7.62
C ALA A 425 14.34 -4.91 -8.58
N ILE A 426 14.14 -6.22 -8.78
CA ILE A 426 14.86 -7.04 -9.75
C ILE A 426 14.60 -6.52 -11.17
N ARG A 427 13.32 -6.25 -11.50
CA ARG A 427 12.95 -5.73 -12.83
C ARG A 427 13.52 -4.35 -13.08
N ALA A 428 13.52 -3.46 -12.08
CA ALA A 428 14.10 -2.12 -12.20
C ALA A 428 15.60 -2.17 -12.53
N ARG A 429 16.34 -3.05 -11.87
CA ARG A 429 17.77 -3.26 -12.17
C ARG A 429 18.01 -3.80 -13.58
N ALA A 430 17.08 -4.56 -14.13
CA ALA A 430 17.19 -5.10 -15.47
C ALA A 430 16.94 -4.07 -16.59
N VAL A 431 16.25 -2.96 -16.30
CA VAL A 431 15.89 -1.95 -17.32
C VAL A 431 17.14 -1.38 -18.01
N ASP A 432 18.15 -0.99 -17.25
CA ASP A 432 19.39 -0.48 -17.84
C ASP A 432 20.07 -1.50 -18.77
N THR A 433 20.10 -2.77 -18.35
CA THR A 433 20.66 -3.87 -19.18
C THR A 433 19.87 -4.02 -20.48
N ASP A 434 18.55 -3.96 -20.42
CA ASP A 434 17.68 -4.04 -21.60
C ASP A 434 17.98 -2.87 -22.56
N TYR A 435 18.11 -1.65 -22.05
CA TYR A 435 18.45 -0.47 -22.86
C TYR A 435 19.84 -0.58 -23.48
N GLN A 436 20.83 -1.09 -22.75
CA GLN A 436 22.17 -1.32 -23.30
C GLN A 436 22.15 -2.40 -24.40
N LEU A 437 21.34 -3.45 -24.26
CA LEU A 437 21.15 -4.46 -25.31
C LEU A 437 20.50 -3.84 -26.55
N MET A 438 19.41 -3.10 -26.37
CA MET A 438 18.73 -2.40 -27.45
C MET A 438 19.68 -1.41 -28.19
N ALA A 439 20.51 -0.69 -27.45
CA ALA A 439 21.50 0.22 -28.04
C ALA A 439 22.54 -0.53 -28.88
N ARG A 440 23.06 -1.67 -28.40
CA ARG A 440 24.01 -2.52 -29.15
C ARG A 440 23.38 -3.09 -30.42
N GLU A 441 22.13 -3.53 -30.39
CA GLU A 441 21.41 -4.00 -31.57
C GLU A 441 21.28 -2.90 -32.62
N ARG A 442 20.99 -1.67 -32.20
CA ARG A 442 20.90 -0.52 -33.10
C ARG A 442 22.25 -0.08 -33.65
N ASP A 443 23.29 -0.12 -32.82
CA ASP A 443 24.66 0.11 -33.26
C ASP A 443 25.10 -0.95 -34.30
N GLN A 444 24.75 -2.22 -34.09
CA GLN A 444 25.04 -3.27 -35.07
C GLN A 444 24.28 -3.03 -36.38
N ARG A 445 23.00 -2.63 -36.30
CA ARG A 445 22.13 -2.47 -37.47
C ARG A 445 22.48 -1.22 -38.30
N HIS A 446 22.71 -0.10 -37.63
CA HIS A 446 22.84 1.21 -38.28
C HIS A 446 24.28 1.68 -38.42
N HIS A 447 25.19 1.20 -37.58
CA HIS A 447 26.58 1.61 -37.54
C HIS A 447 27.58 0.45 -37.77
N GLN A 448 27.07 -0.78 -38.01
CA GLN A 448 27.85 -1.99 -38.25
C GLN A 448 28.83 -2.37 -37.12
N VAL A 449 28.61 -1.88 -35.91
CA VAL A 449 29.43 -2.18 -34.72
C VAL A 449 28.94 -3.48 -34.08
N ARG A 450 29.76 -4.53 -34.11
CA ARG A 450 29.40 -5.83 -33.52
C ARG A 450 29.72 -5.87 -32.04
N ALA A 451 28.76 -6.34 -31.23
CA ALA A 451 28.93 -6.46 -29.79
C ALA A 451 30.12 -7.33 -29.38
N ALA A 452 30.40 -8.40 -30.14
CA ALA A 452 31.57 -9.28 -29.91
C ALA A 452 32.91 -8.54 -30.12
N ASP A 453 32.99 -7.61 -31.05
CA ASP A 453 34.19 -6.84 -31.30
C ASP A 453 34.45 -5.80 -30.23
N VAL A 454 33.36 -5.19 -29.71
CA VAL A 454 33.41 -4.29 -28.55
C VAL A 454 33.85 -5.05 -27.30
N ALA A 455 33.25 -6.23 -27.03
CA ALA A 455 33.60 -7.05 -25.88
C ALA A 455 35.04 -7.55 -25.92
N ALA A 456 35.56 -7.80 -27.10
CA ALA A 456 36.97 -8.20 -27.32
C ALA A 456 37.95 -7.01 -27.35
N GLY A 457 37.47 -5.77 -27.15
CA GLY A 457 38.31 -4.57 -27.20
C GLY A 457 38.82 -4.22 -28.59
N ARG A 458 38.28 -4.84 -29.66
CA ARG A 458 38.70 -4.60 -31.06
C ARG A 458 38.12 -3.32 -31.63
N THR A 459 36.97 -2.88 -31.12
CA THR A 459 36.33 -1.62 -31.52
C THR A 459 35.78 -0.88 -30.32
N ALA A 460 35.64 0.44 -30.43
CA ALA A 460 34.95 1.24 -29.43
C ALA A 460 33.42 0.95 -29.44
N PRO A 461 32.69 1.22 -28.34
CA PRO A 461 31.26 1.22 -28.36
C PRO A 461 30.68 2.10 -29.46
N GLY A 462 29.58 1.67 -30.08
CA GLY A 462 28.94 2.45 -31.13
C GLY A 462 28.30 3.74 -30.59
N PRO A 463 27.89 4.65 -31.51
CA PRO A 463 27.41 5.98 -31.12
C PRO A 463 26.12 5.93 -30.27
N VAL A 464 25.23 4.97 -30.51
CA VAL A 464 23.99 4.83 -29.74
C VAL A 464 24.27 4.42 -28.29
N LEU A 465 25.12 3.39 -28.09
CA LEU A 465 25.51 2.93 -26.75
C LEU A 465 26.35 3.98 -26.02
N SER A 466 27.23 4.68 -26.72
CA SER A 466 28.05 5.76 -26.15
C SER A 466 27.18 6.92 -25.67
N LEU A 467 26.21 7.31 -26.48
CA LEU A 467 25.25 8.36 -26.10
C LEU A 467 24.36 7.93 -24.93
N LEU A 468 23.80 6.70 -24.94
CA LEU A 468 23.04 6.17 -23.82
C LEU A 468 23.85 6.25 -22.50
N ARG A 469 25.11 5.82 -22.54
CA ARG A 469 26.00 5.85 -21.36
C ARG A 469 26.33 7.24 -20.86
N SER A 470 26.25 8.27 -21.71
CA SER A 470 26.44 9.66 -21.26
C SER A 470 25.37 10.14 -20.29
N TYR A 471 24.16 9.57 -20.38
CA TYR A 471 23.07 9.78 -19.41
C TYR A 471 23.21 8.90 -18.15
N GLY A 472 24.19 7.97 -18.11
CA GLY A 472 24.43 7.02 -17.02
C GLY A 472 23.49 5.83 -17.05
N VAL A 473 22.93 5.47 -15.90
CA VAL A 473 21.99 4.34 -15.76
C VAL A 473 20.60 4.76 -16.20
N VAL A 474 19.90 3.90 -16.92
CA VAL A 474 18.46 4.06 -17.19
C VAL A 474 17.68 3.49 -16.00
N HIS A 475 16.98 4.36 -15.29
CA HIS A 475 16.23 3.98 -14.09
C HIS A 475 14.92 3.28 -14.44
N GLY A 476 14.65 2.17 -13.76
CA GLY A 476 13.39 1.42 -13.92
C GLY A 476 12.31 1.94 -12.97
N TRP A 477 11.34 2.66 -13.50
CA TRP A 477 10.13 3.05 -12.76
C TRP A 477 9.10 1.92 -12.85
N VAL A 478 9.29 0.90 -12.01
CA VAL A 478 8.53 -0.34 -12.10
C VAL A 478 7.41 -0.37 -11.08
N PHE A 479 6.19 -0.64 -11.53
CA PHE A 479 5.06 -1.00 -10.68
C PHE A 479 4.70 -2.47 -10.89
N GLY A 480 4.34 -3.14 -9.80
CA GLY A 480 3.98 -4.55 -9.81
C GLY A 480 2.49 -4.82 -9.88
N ALA A 481 2.16 -6.08 -9.98
CA ALA A 481 0.78 -6.56 -10.08
C ALA A 481 -0.06 -6.33 -8.81
N TYR A 482 0.61 -6.14 -7.68
CA TYR A 482 -0.02 -5.81 -6.39
C TYR A 482 0.09 -4.32 -6.07
N ALA A 483 0.34 -3.48 -7.07
CA ALA A 483 0.59 -2.04 -6.98
C ALA A 483 1.84 -1.66 -6.16
N GLU A 484 2.74 -2.59 -5.87
CA GLU A 484 4.04 -2.31 -5.28
C GLU A 484 4.93 -1.58 -6.30
N ALA A 485 5.93 -0.83 -5.81
CA ALA A 485 6.80 -0.04 -6.68
C ALA A 485 8.30 -0.27 -6.41
N SER A 486 9.10 -0.03 -7.43
CA SER A 486 10.55 -0.14 -7.34
C SER A 486 11.17 0.93 -6.44
N PRO A 487 12.38 0.71 -5.90
CA PRO A 487 13.10 1.71 -5.12
C PRO A 487 13.28 3.04 -5.87
N ASP A 488 13.38 3.03 -7.19
CA ASP A 488 13.53 4.22 -8.02
C ASP A 488 12.24 5.06 -8.04
N VAL A 489 11.05 4.43 -8.02
CA VAL A 489 9.77 5.13 -7.88
C VAL A 489 9.66 5.78 -6.50
N HIS A 490 10.06 5.10 -5.43
CA HIS A 490 10.09 5.67 -4.09
C HIS A 490 11.03 6.87 -3.99
N ALA A 491 12.20 6.80 -4.64
CA ALA A 491 13.15 7.91 -4.68
C ALA A 491 12.59 9.11 -5.47
N LEU A 492 11.96 8.83 -6.60
CA LEU A 492 11.28 9.84 -7.42
C LEU A 492 10.18 10.55 -6.62
N LEU A 493 9.34 9.80 -5.91
CA LEU A 493 8.30 10.35 -5.05
C LEU A 493 8.92 11.25 -3.95
N ALA A 494 9.92 10.76 -3.24
CA ALA A 494 10.55 11.49 -2.15
C ALA A 494 11.18 12.81 -2.63
N HIS A 495 11.81 12.81 -3.80
CA HIS A 495 12.36 14.01 -4.41
C HIS A 495 11.27 15.01 -4.81
N THR A 496 10.23 14.54 -5.49
CA THR A 496 9.07 15.34 -5.92
C THR A 496 8.39 16.02 -4.73
N VAL A 497 8.11 15.25 -3.68
CA VAL A 497 7.53 15.77 -2.43
C VAL A 497 8.41 16.84 -1.81
N SER A 498 9.74 16.61 -1.76
CA SER A 498 10.68 17.57 -1.18
C SER A 498 10.68 18.92 -1.92
N LEU A 499 10.63 18.89 -3.25
CA LEU A 499 10.57 20.11 -4.06
C LEU A 499 9.24 20.84 -3.87
N GLU A 500 8.14 20.13 -3.97
CA GLU A 500 6.80 20.70 -3.84
C GLU A 500 6.58 21.27 -2.44
N ALA A 501 6.99 20.57 -1.39
CA ALA A 501 6.88 21.04 -0.02
C ALA A 501 7.66 22.35 0.23
N ARG A 502 8.86 22.46 -0.35
CA ARG A 502 9.65 23.71 -0.24
C ARG A 502 8.96 24.90 -0.90
N ARG A 503 8.26 24.64 -2.02
CA ARG A 503 7.61 25.69 -2.79
C ARG A 503 6.26 26.11 -2.21
N ALA A 504 5.49 25.15 -1.71
CA ALA A 504 4.06 25.33 -1.48
C ALA A 504 3.61 25.16 -0.02
N TRP A 505 4.52 25.02 0.97
CA TRP A 505 4.11 24.74 2.35
C TRP A 505 3.20 25.84 2.96
N GLU A 506 3.45 27.12 2.61
CA GLU A 506 2.62 28.26 3.06
C GLU A 506 1.24 28.24 2.39
N GLU A 507 1.20 28.03 1.06
CA GLU A 507 -0.04 27.94 0.29
C GLU A 507 -0.93 26.78 0.74
N MET A 508 -0.30 25.68 1.24
CA MET A 508 -1.00 24.53 1.80
C MET A 508 -1.54 24.76 3.22
N GLY A 509 -1.28 25.91 3.83
CA GLY A 509 -1.61 26.19 5.23
C GLY A 509 -0.92 25.22 6.20
N ALA A 510 0.26 24.70 5.84
CA ALA A 510 1.05 23.86 6.72
C ALA A 510 1.83 24.73 7.72
N ARG A 511 2.01 24.21 8.95
CA ARG A 511 2.78 24.92 9.99
C ARG A 511 4.28 25.02 9.67
N GLY A 512 4.73 24.29 8.63
CA GLY A 512 6.10 24.33 8.15
C GLY A 512 6.37 23.22 7.14
N TYR A 513 7.60 23.21 6.63
CA TYR A 513 8.09 22.26 5.63
C TYR A 513 7.83 20.78 5.98
N GLN A 514 8.04 20.39 7.25
CA GLN A 514 7.88 18.99 7.66
C GLN A 514 6.42 18.50 7.60
N GLU A 515 5.48 19.36 7.99
CA GLU A 515 4.05 19.05 7.88
C GLU A 515 3.62 18.96 6.41
N ALA A 516 4.08 19.89 5.57
CA ALA A 516 3.84 19.82 4.13
C ALA A 516 4.40 18.54 3.51
N MET A 517 5.64 18.17 3.88
CA MET A 517 6.25 16.90 3.47
C MET A 517 5.39 15.71 3.83
N ALA A 518 4.87 15.64 5.07
CA ALA A 518 4.05 14.53 5.53
C ALA A 518 2.74 14.44 4.73
N ARG A 519 2.03 15.58 4.55
CA ARG A 519 0.77 15.67 3.80
C ARG A 519 0.96 15.27 2.33
N LEU A 520 1.98 15.84 1.66
CA LEU A 520 2.28 15.53 0.26
C LEU A 520 2.71 14.09 0.06
N THR A 521 3.53 13.56 0.98
CA THR A 521 3.94 12.16 0.96
C THR A 521 2.72 11.24 1.00
N ALA A 522 1.79 11.46 1.92
CA ALA A 522 0.57 10.66 2.02
C ALA A 522 -0.29 10.78 0.75
N SER A 523 -0.47 12.01 0.24
CA SER A 523 -1.24 12.25 -0.98
C SER A 523 -0.62 11.57 -2.20
N MET A 524 0.69 11.69 -2.43
CA MET A 524 1.33 11.09 -3.60
C MET A 524 1.36 9.55 -3.54
N TYR A 525 1.57 8.96 -2.36
CA TYR A 525 1.42 7.51 -2.23
C TYR A 525 0.01 7.05 -2.60
N ALA A 526 -1.01 7.80 -2.15
CA ALA A 526 -2.41 7.48 -2.49
C ALA A 526 -2.68 7.66 -4.00
N ASP A 527 -2.24 8.75 -4.61
CA ASP A 527 -2.47 9.01 -6.04
C ASP A 527 -1.80 7.95 -6.92
N TRP A 528 -0.51 7.68 -6.70
CA TRP A 528 0.24 6.74 -7.53
C TRP A 528 -0.13 5.28 -7.25
N GLY A 529 -0.33 4.91 -5.97
CA GLY A 529 -0.75 3.56 -5.60
C GLY A 529 -2.13 3.21 -6.14
N MET A 530 -3.10 4.13 -6.01
CA MET A 530 -4.43 3.95 -6.57
C MET A 530 -4.41 3.92 -8.10
N ALA A 531 -3.58 4.74 -8.76
CA ALA A 531 -3.43 4.71 -10.21
C ALA A 531 -2.90 3.34 -10.69
N ALA A 532 -1.86 2.82 -10.04
CA ALA A 532 -1.28 1.52 -10.38
C ALA A 532 -2.26 0.36 -10.15
N ALA A 533 -2.92 0.32 -8.99
CA ALA A 533 -3.89 -0.71 -8.65
C ALA A 533 -5.10 -0.70 -9.59
N ARG A 534 -5.68 0.49 -9.86
CA ARG A 534 -6.82 0.64 -10.79
C ARG A 534 -6.45 0.28 -12.21
N ALA A 535 -5.25 0.67 -12.68
CA ALA A 535 -4.79 0.33 -14.02
C ALA A 535 -4.66 -1.19 -14.21
N ALA A 536 -4.15 -1.92 -13.22
CA ALA A 536 -4.08 -3.38 -13.22
C ALA A 536 -5.48 -4.02 -13.22
N ALA A 537 -6.39 -3.54 -12.38
CA ALA A 537 -7.77 -4.03 -12.33
C ALA A 537 -8.51 -3.79 -13.65
N ARG A 538 -8.43 -2.57 -14.22
CA ARG A 538 -9.03 -2.23 -15.53
C ARG A 538 -8.50 -3.09 -16.65
N MET A 539 -7.19 -3.32 -16.69
CA MET A 539 -6.60 -4.21 -17.68
C MET A 539 -7.23 -5.60 -17.61
N ARG A 540 -7.36 -6.19 -16.42
CA ARG A 540 -7.95 -7.51 -16.22
C ARG A 540 -9.42 -7.53 -16.64
N LEU A 541 -10.23 -6.59 -16.14
CA LEU A 541 -11.65 -6.45 -16.48
C LEU A 541 -11.88 -6.31 -17.99
N ALA A 542 -11.04 -5.53 -18.67
CA ALA A 542 -11.11 -5.38 -20.13
C ALA A 542 -10.75 -6.67 -20.89
N ARG A 543 -9.92 -7.55 -20.29
CA ARG A 543 -9.46 -8.79 -20.92
C ARG A 543 -10.40 -9.97 -20.75
N VAL A 544 -11.27 -9.96 -19.74
CA VAL A 544 -12.26 -11.01 -19.50
C VAL A 544 -13.10 -11.31 -20.74
N ARG A 545 -13.43 -10.30 -21.54
CA ARG A 545 -14.19 -10.43 -22.80
C ARG A 545 -13.56 -11.36 -23.85
N PHE A 546 -12.28 -11.66 -23.73
CA PHE A 546 -11.57 -12.54 -24.68
C PHE A 546 -11.58 -14.01 -24.25
N ILE A 547 -11.99 -14.31 -23.01
CA ILE A 547 -12.03 -15.68 -22.49
C ILE A 547 -13.13 -16.47 -23.22
N GLY A 548 -12.83 -17.69 -23.61
CA GLY A 548 -13.74 -18.57 -24.34
C GLY A 548 -13.88 -18.27 -25.84
N LEU A 549 -13.25 -17.20 -26.34
CA LEU A 549 -13.29 -16.89 -27.78
C LEU A 549 -12.30 -17.75 -28.56
N THR A 550 -12.65 -18.04 -29.81
CA THR A 550 -11.68 -18.58 -30.79
C THR A 550 -10.74 -17.48 -31.27
N ARG A 551 -9.56 -17.86 -31.80
CA ARG A 551 -8.60 -16.91 -32.37
C ARG A 551 -9.19 -16.08 -33.50
N ALA A 552 -10.06 -16.67 -34.31
CA ALA A 552 -10.76 -15.98 -35.42
C ALA A 552 -11.74 -14.93 -34.88
N GLN A 553 -12.54 -15.26 -33.86
CA GLN A 553 -13.46 -14.31 -33.20
C GLN A 553 -12.70 -13.16 -32.56
N MET A 554 -11.57 -13.45 -31.90
CA MET A 554 -10.71 -12.44 -31.31
C MET A 554 -10.14 -11.46 -32.36
N GLN A 555 -9.70 -11.98 -33.51
CA GLN A 555 -9.22 -11.15 -34.63
C GLN A 555 -10.33 -10.27 -35.23
N MET A 556 -11.55 -10.81 -35.35
CA MET A 556 -12.71 -10.03 -35.80
C MET A 556 -13.04 -8.90 -34.82
N MET A 557 -13.03 -9.16 -33.51
CA MET A 557 -13.26 -8.13 -32.51
C MET A 557 -12.15 -7.06 -32.50
N ALA A 558 -10.91 -7.44 -32.77
CA ALA A 558 -9.80 -6.50 -32.92
C ALA A 558 -9.94 -5.61 -34.17
N GLY A 559 -10.48 -6.15 -35.27
CA GLY A 559 -10.75 -5.41 -36.51
C GLY A 559 -11.94 -4.44 -36.42
N VAL A 560 -12.97 -4.79 -35.65
CA VAL A 560 -14.15 -3.94 -35.41
C VAL A 560 -13.84 -2.84 -34.35
N GLY A 561 -12.90 -3.09 -33.45
CA GLY A 561 -12.43 -2.14 -32.44
C GLY A 561 -11.29 -1.22 -32.93
N GLY A 562 -11.10 -1.08 -34.24
CA GLY A 562 -10.09 -0.21 -34.83
C GLY A 562 -10.25 1.22 -34.33
N LEU A 563 -9.31 1.61 -33.46
CA LEU A 563 -8.92 2.99 -33.15
C LEU A 563 -10.07 4.01 -33.16
N GLY A 564 -11.06 3.81 -32.32
CA GLY A 564 -11.90 4.93 -31.88
C GLY A 564 -10.98 5.96 -31.19
N PRO A 565 -11.25 7.26 -31.37
CA PRO A 565 -10.45 8.29 -30.71
C PRO A 565 -10.44 8.00 -29.20
N ARG A 566 -9.25 8.14 -28.57
CA ARG A 566 -9.10 8.13 -27.11
C ARG A 566 -10.26 8.93 -26.52
N PRO A 567 -11.01 8.41 -25.53
CA PRO A 567 -12.03 9.21 -24.90
C PRO A 567 -11.36 10.46 -24.33
N ALA A 568 -11.82 11.61 -24.74
CA ALA A 568 -11.36 12.92 -24.27
C ALA A 568 -11.48 13.09 -22.74
N ALA A 569 -12.19 12.19 -22.07
CA ALA A 569 -12.35 12.11 -20.63
C ALA A 569 -11.01 12.04 -19.83
N ALA A 570 -9.93 11.51 -20.42
CA ALA A 570 -8.62 11.54 -19.75
C ALA A 570 -7.99 12.96 -19.77
N ALA A 571 -8.24 13.73 -20.81
CA ALA A 571 -7.76 15.12 -20.92
C ALA A 571 -8.60 16.09 -20.08
N GLU A 572 -9.92 15.85 -19.96
CA GLU A 572 -10.80 16.62 -19.08
C GLU A 572 -10.48 16.37 -17.60
N ALA A 573 -10.19 15.12 -17.19
CA ALA A 573 -9.80 14.81 -15.83
C ALA A 573 -8.51 15.52 -15.40
N VAL A 574 -7.56 15.75 -16.30
CA VAL A 574 -6.32 16.51 -16.02
C VAL A 574 -6.60 18.03 -15.96
N GLY A 575 -7.49 18.54 -16.82
CA GLY A 575 -7.91 19.94 -16.79
C GLY A 575 -8.74 20.30 -15.55
N ASP A 576 -9.57 19.38 -15.08
CA ASP A 576 -10.33 19.51 -13.84
C ASP A 576 -9.45 19.34 -12.59
N TYR A 577 -8.41 18.50 -12.64
CA TYR A 577 -7.44 18.35 -11.56
C TYR A 577 -6.69 19.67 -11.28
N ALA A 578 -6.26 20.37 -12.32
CA ALA A 578 -5.61 21.68 -12.17
C ALA A 578 -6.58 22.75 -11.64
N ARG A 579 -7.87 22.69 -11.99
CA ARG A 579 -8.91 23.58 -11.48
C ARG A 579 -9.35 23.24 -10.06
N MET A 580 -9.41 21.97 -9.68
CA MET A 580 -9.75 21.55 -8.32
C MET A 580 -8.62 21.85 -7.32
N GLN A 581 -7.35 21.82 -7.71
CA GLN A 581 -6.27 22.25 -6.82
C GLN A 581 -6.44 23.71 -6.34
N GLY A 582 -6.95 24.60 -7.20
CA GLY A 582 -7.29 25.97 -6.81
C GLY A 582 -8.48 26.08 -5.84
N ALA A 583 -9.39 25.10 -5.82
CA ALA A 583 -10.56 25.07 -4.95
C ALA A 583 -10.31 24.39 -3.59
N PHE A 584 -9.40 23.41 -3.51
CA PHE A 584 -9.03 22.72 -2.27
C PHE A 584 -8.06 23.50 -1.38
N LEU A 585 -7.50 24.60 -1.83
CA LEU A 585 -6.62 25.46 -1.03
C LEU A 585 -7.40 26.40 -0.07
N ARG A 586 -8.73 26.34 -0.02
CA ARG A 586 -9.50 27.04 1.00
C ARG A 586 -9.76 26.12 2.19
N PRO A 587 -9.36 26.48 3.42
CA PRO A 587 -9.52 25.65 4.60
C PRO A 587 -11.00 25.57 4.99
N ALA A 588 -11.67 24.48 4.65
CA ALA A 588 -12.88 24.07 5.35
C ALA A 588 -12.42 23.30 6.59
N GLY A 589 -12.56 23.92 7.77
CA GLY A 589 -12.63 23.29 9.09
C GLY A 589 -11.73 22.09 9.38
N VAL A 590 -10.40 22.27 9.40
CA VAL A 590 -9.44 21.18 9.66
C VAL A 590 -9.35 20.80 11.15
N ASP A 591 -10.08 21.48 12.04
CA ASP A 591 -10.03 21.19 13.49
C ASP A 591 -10.71 19.87 13.91
N ALA A 592 -11.47 19.23 13.01
CA ALA A 592 -12.14 17.95 13.32
C ALA A 592 -11.29 16.69 13.10
N LEU A 593 -10.17 16.75 12.36
CA LEU A 593 -9.35 15.56 12.06
C LEU A 593 -8.05 15.46 12.86
N ALA A 594 -7.67 16.48 13.61
CA ALA A 594 -6.47 16.45 14.45
C ALA A 594 -6.64 15.58 15.72
N GLY A 595 -7.86 15.20 16.09
CA GLY A 595 -8.17 14.37 17.26
C GLY A 595 -8.18 12.86 17.04
N PHE A 596 -8.16 12.38 15.79
CA PHE A 596 -8.29 10.95 15.47
C PHE A 596 -6.98 10.26 15.06
N GLY A 597 -5.85 10.89 15.24
CA GLY A 597 -4.51 10.37 14.92
C GLY A 597 -3.74 9.79 16.10
N ALA A 598 -4.39 9.44 17.20
CA ALA A 598 -3.75 8.81 18.36
C ALA A 598 -4.17 7.34 18.46
#